data_1fd40004b9be2196be4dd4ebb69e3fa2
#
_entry.id   1fd40004b9be2196be4dd4ebb69e3fa2
#
_cell.length_a   1.000
_cell.length_b   1.000
_cell.length_c   1.000
_cell.angle_alpha   90.00
_cell.angle_beta   90.00
_cell.angle_gamma   90.00
#
_symmetry.space_group_name_H-M   'P 1'
#
loop_
_entity.id
_entity.type
_entity.pdbx_description
1 polymer ?
#
loop_
_entity_poly.entity_id
_entity_poly.type
_entity_poly.pdbx_seq_one_letter_code
_entity_poly.pdbx_strand_id
1 'polypeptide(L)'
;MNGGITIDKTVGSAHEAIADIQDGASIAVGGFGLCGNPMALITALLERGSSGLSVVSNNCGVDDWGLGLLLAAGRIRKMTSSYVGENKEFERQFLSGELEVELTPQGTLAEKLRAGGSGIAAFFTQTGVGTQVAEGGLPRRYDGAGGIAIASPPKEVRSFDVRGTSRDFVLEEAITTDFALVHAKRGDRFGNLVFDKSARNFSPLAAMAGAVCIAQVEELVEPGEIDPDAVHLPGVFVHRILEVGSGIEKRIERRTVRQEREGDPTPPGASASTGREG
;
A
#
# COMPACT_ATOMS: atom_id res chain seq x y z
N MET A 1 42.37 -8.18 11.65
CA MET A 1 41.18 -8.88 11.15
C MET A 1 39.98 -8.17 11.72
N ASN A 2 39.42 -7.22 10.97
CA ASN A 2 38.21 -6.52 11.36
C ASN A 2 37.02 -7.41 11.00
N GLY A 3 36.54 -8.18 12.00
CA GLY A 3 35.23 -8.84 11.87
C GLY A 3 34.11 -7.81 12.00
N GLY A 4 33.96 -6.98 10.99
CA GLY A 4 32.78 -6.11 10.89
C GLY A 4 31.54 -6.98 10.84
N ILE A 5 30.54 -6.68 11.65
CA ILE A 5 29.21 -7.28 11.55
C ILE A 5 28.70 -6.92 10.16
N THR A 6 28.70 -7.90 9.26
CA THR A 6 28.10 -7.70 7.91
C THR A 6 26.60 -7.83 8.08
N ILE A 7 25.90 -6.71 7.99
CA ILE A 7 24.44 -6.73 7.94
C ILE A 7 24.04 -7.30 6.57
N ASP A 8 23.34 -8.41 6.57
CA ASP A 8 22.74 -8.99 5.36
C ASP A 8 21.28 -9.31 5.63
N LYS A 9 20.38 -8.67 4.91
CA LYS A 9 18.94 -8.80 5.04
C LYS A 9 18.31 -9.64 3.93
N THR A 10 19.14 -10.24 3.09
CA THR A 10 18.66 -11.04 1.96
C THR A 10 18.00 -12.33 2.44
N VAL A 11 16.94 -12.72 1.74
CA VAL A 11 16.26 -14.01 1.93
C VAL A 11 16.16 -14.73 0.59
N GLY A 12 16.21 -16.07 0.65
CA GLY A 12 16.31 -16.91 -0.55
C GLY A 12 15.02 -17.09 -1.32
N SER A 13 13.84 -16.84 -0.70
CA SER A 13 12.55 -17.04 -1.35
C SER A 13 11.45 -16.20 -0.74
N ALA A 14 10.37 -15.99 -1.50
CA ALA A 14 9.18 -15.29 -1.02
C ALA A 14 8.51 -16.04 0.16
N HIS A 15 8.52 -17.37 0.14
CA HIS A 15 7.97 -18.19 1.23
C HIS A 15 8.79 -18.02 2.53
N GLU A 16 10.12 -18.00 2.42
CA GLU A 16 10.98 -17.72 3.56
C GLU A 16 10.73 -16.31 4.10
N ALA A 17 10.61 -15.34 3.20
CA ALA A 17 10.40 -13.95 3.56
C ALA A 17 9.15 -13.70 4.41
N ILE A 18 8.08 -14.48 4.19
CA ILE A 18 6.78 -14.32 4.86
C ILE A 18 6.47 -15.42 5.88
N ALA A 19 7.45 -16.26 6.22
CA ALA A 19 7.24 -17.51 6.97
C ALA A 19 6.64 -17.32 8.38
N ASP A 20 6.81 -16.15 8.98
CA ASP A 20 6.30 -15.80 10.32
C ASP A 20 5.00 -14.98 10.29
N ILE A 21 4.41 -14.68 9.11
CA ILE A 21 3.11 -14.03 9.02
C ILE A 21 2.01 -15.03 9.43
N GLN A 22 1.51 -14.91 10.65
CA GLN A 22 0.50 -15.79 11.21
C GLN A 22 -0.91 -15.31 10.90
N ASP A 23 -1.91 -16.16 11.21
CA ASP A 23 -3.32 -15.79 11.19
C ASP A 23 -3.58 -14.57 12.09
N GLY A 24 -4.44 -13.67 11.63
CA GLY A 24 -4.79 -12.45 12.36
C GLY A 24 -3.78 -11.30 12.25
N ALA A 25 -2.62 -11.50 11.63
CA ALA A 25 -1.59 -10.47 11.49
C ALA A 25 -2.11 -9.20 10.80
N SER A 26 -1.56 -8.06 11.21
CA SER A 26 -1.77 -6.77 10.53
C SER A 26 -0.66 -6.50 9.53
N ILE A 27 -1.02 -6.06 8.31
CA ILE A 27 -0.07 -5.90 7.21
C ILE A 27 -0.32 -4.59 6.47
N ALA A 28 0.69 -3.72 6.39
CA ALA A 28 0.69 -2.58 5.48
C ALA A 28 1.25 -3.01 4.11
N VAL A 29 0.53 -2.74 3.04
CA VAL A 29 0.95 -3.14 1.69
C VAL A 29 1.10 -1.92 0.80
N GLY A 30 2.29 -1.76 0.21
CA GLY A 30 2.60 -0.71 -0.75
C GLY A 30 1.84 -0.89 -2.05
N GLY A 31 1.80 0.16 -2.85
CA GLY A 31 1.12 0.20 -4.13
C GLY A 31 0.02 1.27 -4.19
N PHE A 32 -0.39 1.57 -5.42
CA PHE A 32 -1.47 2.49 -5.75
C PHE A 32 -2.16 1.98 -7.01
N GLY A 33 -3.45 1.66 -6.95
CA GLY A 33 -4.07 0.89 -8.01
C GLY A 33 -3.37 -0.47 -8.11
N LEU A 34 -2.83 -0.77 -9.28
CA LEU A 34 -2.00 -1.95 -9.50
C LEU A 34 -0.50 -1.63 -9.56
N CYS A 35 -0.14 -0.34 -9.52
CA CYS A 35 1.24 0.12 -9.67
C CYS A 35 2.04 -0.09 -8.38
N GLY A 36 3.12 -0.86 -8.45
CA GLY A 36 4.04 -1.10 -7.33
C GLY A 36 3.55 -2.13 -6.31
N ASN A 37 2.61 -3.00 -6.67
CA ASN A 37 2.17 -4.09 -5.80
C ASN A 37 3.25 -5.17 -5.64
N PRO A 38 3.52 -5.65 -4.42
CA PRO A 38 4.52 -6.68 -4.14
C PRO A 38 3.99 -8.08 -4.46
N MET A 39 3.81 -8.38 -5.75
CA MET A 39 3.09 -9.57 -6.22
C MET A 39 3.70 -10.90 -5.80
N ALA A 40 5.03 -11.03 -5.78
CA ALA A 40 5.68 -12.27 -5.34
C ALA A 40 5.38 -12.57 -3.87
N LEU A 41 5.41 -11.54 -3.00
CA LEU A 41 5.08 -11.68 -1.58
C LEU A 41 3.59 -11.93 -1.36
N ILE A 42 2.70 -11.27 -2.13
CA ILE A 42 1.25 -11.50 -2.06
C ILE A 42 0.91 -12.95 -2.48
N THR A 43 1.54 -13.45 -3.55
CA THR A 43 1.32 -14.83 -4.03
C THR A 43 1.80 -15.84 -3.00
N ALA A 44 3.00 -15.66 -2.44
CA ALA A 44 3.51 -16.53 -1.39
C ALA A 44 2.61 -16.54 -0.15
N LEU A 45 2.07 -15.37 0.24
CA LEU A 45 1.15 -15.26 1.37
C LEU A 45 -0.19 -15.97 1.10
N LEU A 46 -0.68 -15.91 -0.14
CA LEU A 46 -1.85 -16.67 -0.58
C LEU A 46 -1.61 -18.18 -0.46
N GLU A 47 -0.47 -18.68 -0.96
CA GLU A 47 -0.08 -20.08 -0.93
C GLU A 47 0.16 -20.58 0.49
N ARG A 48 0.74 -19.75 1.36
CA ARG A 48 0.88 -20.05 2.79
C ARG A 48 -0.47 -20.29 3.47
N GLY A 49 -1.50 -19.55 3.06
CA GLY A 49 -2.86 -19.72 3.55
C GLY A 49 -3.16 -18.97 4.85
N SER A 50 -2.31 -18.06 5.31
CA SER A 50 -2.61 -17.21 6.49
C SER A 50 -3.93 -16.48 6.30
N SER A 51 -4.75 -16.41 7.34
CA SER A 51 -6.14 -15.95 7.28
C SER A 51 -6.47 -14.95 8.40
N GLY A 52 -7.66 -14.34 8.32
CA GLY A 52 -8.08 -13.34 9.31
C GLY A 52 -7.23 -12.07 9.31
N LEU A 53 -6.55 -11.79 8.22
CA LEU A 53 -5.60 -10.68 8.11
C LEU A 53 -6.30 -9.31 8.22
N SER A 54 -5.63 -8.36 8.85
CA SER A 54 -6.00 -6.94 8.85
C SER A 54 -5.05 -6.20 7.93
N VAL A 55 -5.54 -5.75 6.77
CA VAL A 55 -4.69 -5.17 5.72
C VAL A 55 -4.92 -3.67 5.61
N VAL A 56 -3.82 -2.92 5.48
CA VAL A 56 -3.80 -1.47 5.23
C VAL A 56 -3.11 -1.22 3.90
N SER A 57 -3.82 -0.63 2.95
CA SER A 57 -3.28 -0.24 1.64
C SER A 57 -4.15 0.83 1.01
N ASN A 58 -3.67 1.53 -0.01
CA ASN A 58 -4.46 2.53 -0.72
C ASN A 58 -5.78 1.95 -1.27
N ASN A 59 -5.72 0.75 -1.82
CA ASN A 59 -6.86 -0.04 -2.34
C ASN A 59 -6.56 -1.54 -2.24
N CYS A 60 -7.53 -2.38 -2.62
CA CYS A 60 -7.40 -3.84 -2.52
C CYS A 60 -7.13 -4.53 -3.87
N GLY A 61 -6.40 -3.88 -4.79
CA GLY A 61 -6.19 -4.42 -6.14
C GLY A 61 -7.47 -4.50 -6.95
N VAL A 62 -7.53 -5.48 -7.83
CA VAL A 62 -8.72 -5.89 -8.60
C VAL A 62 -8.98 -7.38 -8.36
N ASP A 63 -10.09 -7.93 -8.87
CA ASP A 63 -10.51 -9.31 -8.58
C ASP A 63 -9.42 -10.37 -8.82
N ASP A 64 -8.57 -10.18 -9.84
CA ASP A 64 -7.55 -11.15 -10.27
C ASP A 64 -6.10 -10.69 -10.07
N TRP A 65 -5.87 -9.56 -9.34
CA TRP A 65 -4.53 -9.03 -9.14
C TRP A 65 -4.37 -8.24 -7.84
N GLY A 66 -3.14 -8.25 -7.30
CA GLY A 66 -2.82 -7.56 -6.06
C GLY A 66 -3.49 -8.22 -4.87
N LEU A 67 -3.91 -7.41 -3.91
CA LEU A 67 -4.61 -7.88 -2.70
C LEU A 67 -5.97 -8.51 -3.00
N GLY A 68 -6.54 -8.30 -4.19
CA GLY A 68 -7.76 -8.97 -4.62
C GLY A 68 -7.67 -10.49 -4.59
N LEU A 69 -6.48 -11.06 -4.83
CA LEU A 69 -6.24 -12.50 -4.71
C LEU A 69 -6.45 -13.02 -3.28
N LEU A 70 -5.93 -12.31 -2.27
CA LEU A 70 -6.13 -12.65 -0.85
C LEU A 70 -7.58 -12.46 -0.42
N LEU A 71 -8.24 -11.43 -0.95
CA LEU A 71 -9.63 -11.13 -0.67
C LEU A 71 -10.55 -12.21 -1.23
N ALA A 72 -10.37 -12.58 -2.51
CA ALA A 72 -11.14 -13.64 -3.18
C ALA A 72 -10.98 -15.01 -2.48
N ALA A 73 -9.81 -15.26 -1.89
CA ALA A 73 -9.54 -16.46 -1.09
C ALA A 73 -10.06 -16.38 0.36
N GLY A 74 -10.75 -15.29 0.76
CA GLY A 74 -11.27 -15.12 2.12
C GLY A 74 -10.19 -14.95 3.19
N ARG A 75 -9.00 -14.44 2.83
CA ARG A 75 -7.88 -14.29 3.76
C ARG A 75 -7.92 -13.00 4.56
N ILE A 76 -8.62 -11.97 4.08
CA ILE A 76 -8.70 -10.64 4.68
C ILE A 76 -9.97 -10.52 5.51
N ARG A 77 -9.83 -10.24 6.80
CA ARG A 77 -10.93 -9.95 7.72
C ARG A 77 -11.29 -8.46 7.77
N LYS A 78 -10.25 -7.62 7.70
CA LYS A 78 -10.41 -6.16 7.74
C LYS A 78 -9.53 -5.51 6.69
N MET A 79 -10.11 -4.56 5.96
CA MET A 79 -9.39 -3.71 5.01
C MET A 79 -9.49 -2.24 5.44
N THR A 80 -8.36 -1.58 5.64
CA THR A 80 -8.28 -0.12 5.80
C THR A 80 -7.72 0.46 4.51
N SER A 81 -8.52 1.24 3.80
CA SER A 81 -8.16 1.77 2.47
C SER A 81 -8.81 3.12 2.22
N SER A 82 -8.35 3.81 1.19
CA SER A 82 -8.96 5.06 0.74
C SER A 82 -9.95 4.88 -0.41
N TYR A 83 -9.97 3.70 -1.01
CA TYR A 83 -10.69 3.46 -2.26
C TYR A 83 -11.02 1.97 -2.42
N VAL A 84 -12.26 1.67 -2.83
CA VAL A 84 -12.71 0.30 -3.11
C VAL A 84 -12.20 -0.17 -4.46
N GLY A 85 -12.24 0.69 -5.47
CA GLY A 85 -11.78 0.41 -6.81
C GLY A 85 -12.75 -0.41 -7.66
N GLU A 86 -12.22 -1.04 -8.70
CA GLU A 86 -12.95 -1.93 -9.61
C GLU A 86 -12.88 -3.39 -9.14
N ASN A 87 -12.88 -3.63 -7.83
CA ASN A 87 -12.85 -4.94 -7.21
C ASN A 87 -14.26 -5.33 -6.78
N LYS A 88 -14.93 -6.17 -7.57
CA LYS A 88 -16.31 -6.61 -7.33
C LYS A 88 -16.44 -7.51 -6.10
N GLU A 89 -15.42 -8.32 -5.84
CA GLU A 89 -15.40 -9.17 -4.65
C GLU A 89 -15.28 -8.34 -3.37
N PHE A 90 -14.52 -7.25 -3.40
CA PHE A 90 -14.45 -6.30 -2.30
C PHE A 90 -15.83 -5.69 -1.99
N GLU A 91 -16.52 -5.22 -3.03
CA GLU A 91 -17.87 -4.67 -2.90
C GLU A 91 -18.85 -5.73 -2.34
N ARG A 92 -18.83 -6.94 -2.89
CA ARG A 92 -19.69 -8.05 -2.44
C ARG A 92 -19.46 -8.38 -0.98
N GLN A 93 -18.22 -8.62 -0.56
CA GLN A 93 -17.89 -9.00 0.83
C GLN A 93 -18.20 -7.88 1.82
N PHE A 94 -18.03 -6.62 1.43
CA PHE A 94 -18.40 -5.48 2.26
C PHE A 94 -19.91 -5.40 2.46
N LEU A 95 -20.69 -5.46 1.38
CA LEU A 95 -22.14 -5.36 1.44
C LEU A 95 -22.80 -6.56 2.12
N SER A 96 -22.21 -7.76 2.01
CA SER A 96 -22.70 -8.96 2.71
C SER A 96 -22.30 -9.01 4.19
N GLY A 97 -21.40 -8.13 4.67
CA GLY A 97 -20.92 -8.12 6.04
C GLY A 97 -19.81 -9.11 6.34
N GLU A 98 -19.27 -9.78 5.32
CA GLU A 98 -18.12 -10.70 5.45
C GLU A 98 -16.83 -9.95 5.76
N LEU A 99 -16.64 -8.75 5.15
CA LEU A 99 -15.46 -7.92 5.28
C LEU A 99 -15.73 -6.67 6.12
N GLU A 100 -14.88 -6.41 7.11
CA GLU A 100 -14.84 -5.10 7.76
C GLU A 100 -14.01 -4.13 6.90
N VAL A 101 -14.57 -2.95 6.60
CA VAL A 101 -13.91 -1.92 5.78
C VAL A 101 -13.84 -0.61 6.53
N GLU A 102 -12.65 -0.05 6.64
CA GLU A 102 -12.42 1.29 7.16
C GLU A 102 -11.97 2.20 6.03
N LEU A 103 -12.92 2.96 5.46
CA LEU A 103 -12.58 3.95 4.44
C LEU A 103 -12.02 5.20 5.10
N THR A 104 -10.79 5.52 4.74
CA THR A 104 -10.02 6.66 5.26
C THR A 104 -9.67 7.60 4.10
N PRO A 105 -9.87 8.93 4.22
CA PRO A 105 -9.42 9.86 3.17
C PRO A 105 -7.96 9.61 2.81
N GLN A 106 -7.63 9.60 1.52
CA GLN A 106 -6.33 9.11 1.02
C GLN A 106 -5.13 9.83 1.64
N GLY A 107 -5.17 11.17 1.73
CA GLY A 107 -4.12 11.94 2.37
C GLY A 107 -3.99 11.63 3.86
N THR A 108 -5.12 11.39 4.54
CA THR A 108 -5.14 10.96 5.94
C THR A 108 -4.54 9.57 6.10
N LEU A 109 -4.88 8.61 5.22
CA LEU A 109 -4.30 7.27 5.25
C LEU A 109 -2.77 7.33 5.08
N ALA A 110 -2.28 8.12 4.13
CA ALA A 110 -0.85 8.33 3.93
C ALA A 110 -0.18 8.89 5.18
N GLU A 111 -0.78 9.92 5.79
CA GLU A 111 -0.24 10.55 7.00
C GLU A 111 -0.32 9.63 8.23
N LYS A 112 -1.37 8.81 8.37
CA LYS A 112 -1.47 7.81 9.45
C LYS A 112 -0.33 6.79 9.39
N LEU A 113 0.01 6.30 8.18
CA LEU A 113 1.15 5.39 7.97
C LEU A 113 2.49 6.10 8.25
N ARG A 114 2.66 7.34 7.75
CA ARG A 114 3.85 8.13 8.01
C ARG A 114 4.05 8.37 9.51
N ALA A 115 2.99 8.79 10.19
CA ALA A 115 3.00 9.04 11.63
C ALA A 115 3.43 7.79 12.42
N GLY A 116 2.82 6.63 12.11
CA GLY A 116 3.18 5.36 12.73
C GLY A 116 4.65 5.01 12.56
N GLY A 117 5.15 5.09 11.32
CA GLY A 117 6.55 4.83 11.00
C GLY A 117 7.55 5.85 11.57
N SER A 118 7.07 7.02 11.98
CA SER A 118 7.88 8.08 12.61
C SER A 118 7.76 8.14 14.14
N GLY A 119 7.03 7.20 14.77
CA GLY A 119 6.82 7.19 16.21
C GLY A 119 5.86 8.29 16.71
N ILE A 120 5.02 8.84 15.83
CA ILE A 120 3.99 9.83 16.14
C ILE A 120 2.69 9.07 16.41
N ALA A 121 2.13 9.21 17.63
CA ALA A 121 0.96 8.44 18.04
C ALA A 121 -0.34 8.90 17.35
N ALA A 122 -0.49 10.22 17.13
CA ALA A 122 -1.68 10.82 16.54
C ALA A 122 -1.34 12.22 16.00
N PHE A 123 -2.21 12.75 15.15
CA PHE A 123 -2.07 14.11 14.61
C PHE A 123 -3.46 14.72 14.37
N PHE A 124 -3.50 16.03 14.20
CA PHE A 124 -4.69 16.78 13.84
C PHE A 124 -4.66 17.19 12.37
N THR A 125 -5.77 16.99 11.64
CA THR A 125 -5.90 17.36 10.23
C THR A 125 -7.22 18.06 9.96
N GLN A 126 -7.24 18.99 9.00
CA GLN A 126 -8.49 19.62 8.54
C GLN A 126 -9.37 18.68 7.68
N THR A 127 -8.76 17.63 7.13
CA THR A 127 -9.48 16.67 6.29
C THR A 127 -10.56 15.94 7.07
N GLY A 128 -11.81 16.04 6.60
CA GLY A 128 -12.94 15.37 7.24
C GLY A 128 -13.73 16.22 8.24
N VAL A 129 -13.28 17.44 8.58
CA VAL A 129 -14.05 18.35 9.43
C VAL A 129 -15.42 18.65 8.80
N GLY A 130 -16.49 18.57 9.61
CA GLY A 130 -17.88 18.79 9.15
C GLY A 130 -18.43 17.72 8.23
N THR A 131 -17.84 16.53 8.25
CA THR A 131 -18.31 15.35 7.49
C THR A 131 -18.47 14.14 8.39
N GLN A 132 -19.13 13.08 7.90
CA GLN A 132 -19.24 11.81 8.59
C GLN A 132 -17.88 11.17 8.98
N VAL A 133 -16.78 11.58 8.36
CA VAL A 133 -15.44 11.15 8.77
C VAL A 133 -15.12 11.60 10.21
N ALA A 134 -15.55 12.82 10.58
CA ALA A 134 -15.41 13.36 11.94
C ALA A 134 -16.58 12.97 12.83
N GLU A 135 -17.80 13.04 12.30
CA GLU A 135 -19.05 12.83 13.06
C GLU A 135 -19.30 11.35 13.43
N GLY A 136 -18.67 10.44 12.68
CA GLY A 136 -18.91 9.00 12.85
C GLY A 136 -20.15 8.52 12.10
N GLY A 137 -20.49 7.23 12.30
CA GLY A 137 -21.64 6.61 11.67
C GLY A 137 -21.38 6.02 10.27
N LEU A 138 -20.17 6.13 9.73
CA LEU A 138 -19.82 5.46 8.49
C LEU A 138 -19.86 3.94 8.69
N PRO A 139 -20.57 3.17 7.82
CA PRO A 139 -20.56 1.73 7.89
C PRO A 139 -19.15 1.18 7.77
N ARG A 140 -18.73 0.36 8.73
CA ARG A 140 -17.50 -0.43 8.66
C ARG A 140 -17.79 -1.90 8.37
N ARG A 141 -18.93 -2.43 8.85
CA ARG A 141 -19.39 -3.76 8.52
C ARG A 141 -20.92 -3.82 8.58
N TYR A 142 -21.52 -4.48 7.60
CA TYR A 142 -22.95 -4.79 7.60
C TYR A 142 -23.22 -6.11 8.34
N ASP A 143 -24.50 -6.33 8.72
CA ASP A 143 -24.95 -7.52 9.46
C ASP A 143 -25.45 -8.67 8.54
N GLY A 144 -25.34 -8.47 7.22
CA GLY A 144 -25.86 -9.39 6.21
C GLY A 144 -27.38 -9.29 5.95
N ALA A 145 -28.12 -8.55 6.78
CA ALA A 145 -29.53 -8.24 6.60
C ALA A 145 -29.78 -6.81 6.09
N GLY A 146 -28.72 -6.07 5.80
CA GLY A 146 -28.74 -4.68 5.34
C GLY A 146 -28.64 -3.64 6.46
N GLY A 147 -28.54 -4.06 7.72
CA GLY A 147 -28.24 -3.21 8.86
C GLY A 147 -26.72 -3.01 9.04
N ILE A 148 -26.34 -1.99 9.82
CA ILE A 148 -24.94 -1.69 10.15
C ILE A 148 -24.56 -2.42 11.45
N ALA A 149 -23.68 -3.43 11.35
CA ALA A 149 -23.16 -4.14 12.50
C ALA A 149 -22.04 -3.36 13.21
N ILE A 150 -21.18 -2.67 12.45
CA ILE A 150 -20.10 -1.84 12.98
C ILE A 150 -20.10 -0.51 12.22
N ALA A 151 -20.18 0.60 12.97
CA ALA A 151 -20.03 1.95 12.42
C ALA A 151 -18.75 2.61 12.95
N SER A 152 -18.25 3.62 12.22
CA SER A 152 -17.14 4.44 12.71
C SER A 152 -17.56 5.24 13.94
N PRO A 153 -16.72 5.33 14.99
CA PRO A 153 -16.98 6.24 16.11
C PRO A 153 -16.79 7.70 15.69
N PRO A 154 -17.39 8.65 16.42
CA PRO A 154 -17.03 10.06 16.27
C PRO A 154 -15.57 10.28 16.69
N LYS A 155 -14.92 11.28 16.07
CA LYS A 155 -13.54 11.65 16.38
C LYS A 155 -13.49 12.98 17.13
N GLU A 156 -12.45 13.16 17.91
CA GLU A 156 -12.20 14.45 18.55
C GLU A 156 -11.98 15.53 17.50
N VAL A 157 -12.68 16.67 17.67
CA VAL A 157 -12.46 17.89 16.90
C VAL A 157 -11.93 18.97 17.82
N ARG A 158 -10.85 19.62 17.44
CA ARG A 158 -10.23 20.71 18.21
C ARG A 158 -9.92 21.90 17.32
N SER A 159 -10.21 23.09 17.84
CA SER A 159 -9.87 24.33 17.14
C SER A 159 -8.45 24.76 17.48
N PHE A 160 -7.71 25.20 16.45
CA PHE A 160 -6.38 25.79 16.58
C PHE A 160 -6.34 27.11 15.85
N ASP A 161 -5.57 28.06 16.39
CA ASP A 161 -5.24 29.30 15.65
C ASP A 161 -4.18 28.97 14.58
N VAL A 162 -4.53 29.24 13.33
CA VAL A 162 -3.63 29.05 12.19
C VAL A 162 -3.55 30.40 11.45
N ARG A 163 -2.44 31.09 11.60
CA ARG A 163 -2.19 32.40 10.98
C ARG A 163 -3.26 33.44 11.35
N GLY A 164 -3.63 33.52 12.63
CA GLY A 164 -4.63 34.45 13.13
C GLY A 164 -6.08 34.10 12.79
N THR A 165 -6.35 32.86 12.34
CA THR A 165 -7.69 32.37 12.07
C THR A 165 -7.91 31.06 12.81
N SER A 166 -8.97 31.00 13.63
CA SER A 166 -9.38 29.77 14.29
C SER A 166 -9.93 28.79 13.25
N ARG A 167 -9.43 27.57 13.25
CA ARG A 167 -9.84 26.47 12.34
C ARG A 167 -9.96 25.17 13.10
N ASP A 168 -10.94 24.35 12.71
CA ASP A 168 -11.16 23.04 13.29
C ASP A 168 -10.31 21.97 12.62
N PHE A 169 -9.90 21.00 13.43
CA PHE A 169 -9.11 19.86 13.01
C PHE A 169 -9.65 18.59 13.68
N VAL A 170 -9.61 17.50 12.95
CA VAL A 170 -9.97 16.16 13.42
C VAL A 170 -8.71 15.44 13.91
N LEU A 171 -8.82 14.78 15.06
CA LEU A 171 -7.78 13.88 15.57
C LEU A 171 -7.79 12.57 14.77
N GLU A 172 -6.62 12.20 14.28
CA GLU A 172 -6.38 10.91 13.63
C GLU A 172 -5.25 10.16 14.33
N GLU A 173 -5.53 8.92 14.72
CA GLU A 173 -4.53 8.02 15.29
C GLU A 173 -3.62 7.47 14.19
N ALA A 174 -2.34 7.30 14.51
CA ALA A 174 -1.37 6.69 13.61
C ALA A 174 -1.70 5.21 13.33
N ILE A 175 -1.19 4.69 12.21
CA ILE A 175 -1.28 3.27 11.86
C ILE A 175 0.12 2.66 11.94
N THR A 176 0.24 1.61 12.76
CA THR A 176 1.36 0.66 12.75
C THR A 176 0.83 -0.74 12.47
N THR A 177 1.64 -1.59 11.87
CA THR A 177 1.28 -2.97 11.54
C THR A 177 2.40 -3.93 11.95
N ASP A 178 2.07 -5.21 12.11
CA ASP A 178 3.08 -6.24 12.41
C ASP A 178 4.06 -6.41 11.26
N PHE A 179 3.54 -6.35 10.03
CA PHE A 179 4.33 -6.51 8.81
C PHE A 179 4.06 -5.39 7.80
N ALA A 180 5.05 -5.16 6.94
CA ALA A 180 4.87 -4.39 5.71
C ALA A 180 5.39 -5.16 4.51
N LEU A 181 4.67 -5.14 3.38
CA LEU A 181 5.08 -5.73 2.11
C LEU A 181 5.21 -4.62 1.07
N VAL A 182 6.39 -4.49 0.45
CA VAL A 182 6.63 -3.44 -0.55
C VAL A 182 7.40 -3.97 -1.77
N HIS A 183 7.23 -3.29 -2.90
CA HIS A 183 7.97 -3.56 -4.14
C HIS A 183 8.83 -2.37 -4.51
N ALA A 184 10.14 -2.60 -4.71
CA ALA A 184 11.06 -1.59 -5.18
C ALA A 184 11.78 -2.05 -6.47
N LYS A 185 12.34 -1.10 -7.21
CA LYS A 185 13.10 -1.39 -8.42
C LYS A 185 14.49 -1.94 -8.09
N ARG A 186 15.18 -1.29 -7.15
CA ARG A 186 16.51 -1.68 -6.71
C ARG A 186 16.58 -1.68 -5.18
N GLY A 187 17.38 -2.56 -4.66
CA GLY A 187 17.74 -2.54 -3.25
C GLY A 187 19.12 -3.12 -3.03
N ASP A 188 19.76 -2.76 -1.93
CA ASP A 188 21.02 -3.38 -1.50
C ASP A 188 20.79 -4.33 -0.31
N ARG A 189 21.79 -5.15 0.02
CA ARG A 189 21.67 -6.10 1.14
C ARG A 189 21.53 -5.43 2.51
N PHE A 190 21.77 -4.11 2.62
CA PHE A 190 21.50 -3.35 3.84
C PHE A 190 20.04 -2.89 3.91
N GLY A 191 19.27 -3.08 2.83
CA GLY A 191 17.85 -2.73 2.74
C GLY A 191 17.57 -1.32 2.25
N ASN A 192 18.55 -0.59 1.71
CA ASN A 192 18.29 0.68 1.05
C ASN A 192 17.50 0.44 -0.23
N LEU A 193 16.41 1.20 -0.46
CA LEU A 193 15.51 0.98 -1.58
C LEU A 193 15.39 2.19 -2.51
N VAL A 194 15.31 1.89 -3.81
CA VAL A 194 14.96 2.83 -4.89
C VAL A 194 13.71 2.34 -5.60
N PHE A 195 12.65 3.13 -5.58
CA PHE A 195 11.39 2.82 -6.26
C PHE A 195 11.39 3.38 -7.69
N ASP A 196 10.63 2.74 -8.60
CA ASP A 196 10.53 3.20 -9.98
C ASP A 196 9.40 4.22 -10.14
N LYS A 197 9.74 5.50 -10.37
CA LYS A 197 8.79 6.57 -10.71
C LYS A 197 7.56 6.58 -9.78
N SER A 198 6.34 6.47 -10.35
CA SER A 198 5.07 6.46 -9.62
C SER A 198 4.85 5.21 -8.74
N ALA A 199 5.59 4.11 -8.93
CA ALA A 199 5.55 2.95 -8.04
C ALA A 199 6.13 3.23 -6.64
N ARG A 200 6.76 4.40 -6.43
CA ARG A 200 7.12 4.88 -5.10
C ARG A 200 5.90 5.06 -4.21
N ASN A 201 4.84 5.70 -4.71
CA ASN A 201 3.51 5.94 -4.10
C ASN A 201 3.44 5.71 -2.57
N PHE A 202 2.61 4.77 -2.08
CA PHE A 202 2.46 4.42 -0.67
C PHE A 202 3.58 3.53 -0.12
N SER A 203 4.47 2.99 -0.98
CA SER A 203 5.45 1.99 -0.59
C SER A 203 6.40 2.44 0.54
N PRO A 204 7.00 3.65 0.55
CA PRO A 204 7.82 4.08 1.67
C PRO A 204 7.05 4.19 2.99
N LEU A 205 5.82 4.69 2.93
CA LEU A 205 4.97 4.89 4.11
C LEU A 205 4.53 3.56 4.71
N ALA A 206 4.12 2.62 3.86
CA ALA A 206 3.79 1.25 4.26
C ALA A 206 5.01 0.57 4.91
N ALA A 207 6.19 0.67 4.28
CA ALA A 207 7.43 0.10 4.80
C ALA A 207 7.78 0.62 6.20
N MET A 208 7.63 1.92 6.43
CA MET A 208 7.92 2.56 7.72
C MET A 208 6.92 2.15 8.80
N ALA A 209 5.65 1.89 8.46
CA ALA A 209 4.60 1.58 9.41
C ALA A 209 4.64 0.13 9.93
N GLY A 210 5.29 -0.79 9.22
CA GLY A 210 5.41 -2.19 9.62
C GLY A 210 6.55 -2.44 10.61
N ALA A 211 6.27 -3.18 11.70
CA ALA A 211 7.31 -3.61 12.63
C ALA A 211 8.37 -4.50 11.94
N VAL A 212 7.94 -5.32 10.99
CA VAL A 212 8.81 -6.10 10.09
C VAL A 212 8.49 -5.74 8.64
N CYS A 213 9.37 -4.98 7.99
CA CYS A 213 9.24 -4.66 6.57
C CYS A 213 9.96 -5.69 5.70
N ILE A 214 9.24 -6.23 4.73
CA ILE A 214 9.71 -7.19 3.74
C ILE A 214 9.62 -6.52 2.37
N ALA A 215 10.75 -6.37 1.70
CA ALA A 215 10.83 -5.75 0.39
C ALA A 215 11.17 -6.80 -0.68
N GLN A 216 10.37 -6.87 -1.74
CA GLN A 216 10.82 -7.49 -2.99
C GLN A 216 11.44 -6.45 -3.90
N VAL A 217 12.55 -6.78 -4.55
CA VAL A 217 13.26 -5.89 -5.46
C VAL A 217 13.47 -6.55 -6.82
N GLU A 218 13.43 -5.74 -7.88
CA GLU A 218 13.72 -6.26 -9.23
C GLU A 218 15.22 -6.53 -9.43
N GLU A 219 16.08 -5.76 -8.74
CA GLU A 219 17.53 -5.86 -8.83
C GLU A 219 18.13 -5.69 -7.42
N LEU A 220 18.89 -6.67 -6.99
CA LEU A 220 19.69 -6.60 -5.77
C LEU A 220 21.11 -6.18 -6.14
N VAL A 221 21.60 -5.13 -5.50
CA VAL A 221 22.93 -4.57 -5.75
C VAL A 221 23.81 -4.62 -4.50
N GLU A 222 25.11 -4.43 -4.69
CA GLU A 222 26.04 -4.35 -3.57
C GLU A 222 25.92 -3.01 -2.82
N PRO A 223 26.16 -2.98 -1.50
CA PRO A 223 26.22 -1.75 -0.74
C PRO A 223 27.23 -0.76 -1.33
N GLY A 224 26.77 0.47 -1.56
CA GLY A 224 27.55 1.52 -2.20
C GLY A 224 27.32 1.68 -3.70
N GLU A 225 26.59 0.78 -4.36
CA GLU A 225 26.21 0.95 -5.77
C GLU A 225 24.95 1.83 -5.95
N ILE A 226 24.14 2.00 -4.89
CA ILE A 226 23.07 2.99 -4.88
C ILE A 226 23.69 4.32 -4.45
N ASP A 227 23.55 5.35 -5.27
CA ASP A 227 23.91 6.71 -4.89
C ASP A 227 23.14 7.09 -3.61
N PRO A 228 23.81 7.52 -2.53
CA PRO A 228 23.16 7.91 -1.28
C PRO A 228 22.03 8.94 -1.47
N ASP A 229 22.18 9.88 -2.42
CA ASP A 229 21.18 10.89 -2.74
C ASP A 229 19.97 10.32 -3.50
N ALA A 230 20.10 9.13 -4.09
CA ALA A 230 19.03 8.42 -4.78
C ALA A 230 18.26 7.43 -3.90
N VAL A 231 18.64 7.24 -2.64
CA VAL A 231 17.94 6.36 -1.71
C VAL A 231 16.57 6.95 -1.38
N HIS A 232 15.51 6.25 -1.78
CA HIS A 232 14.14 6.69 -1.49
C HIS A 232 13.65 6.23 -0.11
N LEU A 233 14.14 5.09 0.38
CA LEU A 233 13.86 4.55 1.71
C LEU A 233 15.15 4.00 2.30
N PRO A 234 15.61 4.55 3.44
CA PRO A 234 16.78 4.02 4.15
C PRO A 234 16.57 2.60 4.66
N GLY A 235 17.64 1.81 4.62
CA GLY A 235 17.60 0.41 5.03
C GLY A 235 17.17 0.16 6.48
N VAL A 236 17.26 1.16 7.36
CA VAL A 236 16.82 1.04 8.76
C VAL A 236 15.35 0.60 8.88
N PHE A 237 14.52 0.87 7.88
CA PHE A 237 13.11 0.48 7.85
C PHE A 237 12.87 -0.89 7.22
N VAL A 238 13.87 -1.51 6.58
CA VAL A 238 13.72 -2.79 5.87
C VAL A 238 14.40 -3.90 6.67
N HIS A 239 13.68 -4.99 6.88
CA HIS A 239 14.15 -6.14 7.69
C HIS A 239 14.52 -7.34 6.83
N ARG A 240 13.81 -7.53 5.69
CA ARG A 240 14.08 -8.61 4.74
C ARG A 240 14.01 -8.08 3.33
N ILE A 241 14.89 -8.56 2.46
CA ILE A 241 14.95 -8.18 1.06
C ILE A 241 15.03 -9.44 0.18
N LEU A 242 14.15 -9.51 -0.82
CA LEU A 242 14.06 -10.61 -1.78
C LEU A 242 14.27 -10.08 -3.20
N GLU A 243 15.23 -10.63 -3.92
CA GLU A 243 15.34 -10.38 -5.35
C GLU A 243 14.32 -11.21 -6.13
N VAL A 244 13.53 -10.56 -7.00
CA VAL A 244 12.53 -11.22 -7.85
C VAL A 244 12.86 -11.10 -9.35
N GLY A 245 13.86 -10.33 -9.69
CA GLY A 245 14.27 -10.07 -11.08
C GLY A 245 13.38 -9.05 -11.80
N SER A 246 13.94 -8.43 -12.83
CA SER A 246 13.26 -7.40 -13.63
C SER A 246 12.15 -7.95 -14.54
N GLY A 247 12.10 -9.26 -14.74
CA GLY A 247 11.07 -9.95 -15.54
C GLY A 247 9.73 -10.16 -14.84
N ILE A 248 9.60 -9.74 -13.57
CA ILE A 248 8.33 -9.85 -12.87
C ILE A 248 7.22 -9.05 -13.57
N GLU A 249 6.04 -9.66 -13.70
CA GLU A 249 4.89 -8.97 -14.30
C GLU A 249 4.46 -7.78 -13.46
N LYS A 250 4.23 -6.64 -14.12
CA LYS A 250 3.75 -5.38 -13.53
C LYS A 250 2.54 -4.90 -14.30
N ARG A 251 1.49 -4.52 -13.58
CA ARG A 251 0.28 -3.96 -14.18
C ARG A 251 0.09 -2.51 -13.79
N ILE A 252 -0.54 -1.74 -14.70
CA ILE A 252 -0.99 -0.36 -14.50
C ILE A 252 -2.43 -0.31 -15.00
N GLU A 253 -3.37 0.09 -14.15
CA GLU A 253 -4.82 0.01 -14.41
C GLU A 253 -5.26 0.79 -15.64
N ARG A 254 -4.66 1.95 -15.91
CA ARG A 254 -5.08 2.80 -17.01
C ARG A 254 -3.87 3.33 -17.78
N ARG A 255 -3.96 3.22 -19.10
CA ARG A 255 -3.07 3.97 -19.97
C ARG A 255 -3.52 5.44 -19.94
N THR A 256 -2.60 6.35 -19.63
CA THR A 256 -2.83 7.77 -19.88
C THR A 256 -2.92 7.95 -21.39
N VAL A 257 -4.14 8.13 -21.91
CA VAL A 257 -4.33 8.56 -23.31
C VAL A 257 -3.90 10.01 -23.33
N ARG A 258 -2.71 10.30 -23.86
CA ARG A 258 -2.36 11.67 -24.25
C ARG A 258 -3.34 12.05 -25.36
N GLN A 259 -4.10 13.12 -25.16
CA GLN A 259 -4.70 13.80 -26.32
C GLN A 259 -3.50 14.28 -27.18
N GLU A 260 -3.39 13.74 -28.38
CA GLU A 260 -2.41 14.22 -29.35
C GLU A 260 -2.71 15.70 -29.59
N ARG A 261 -1.78 16.55 -29.23
CA ARG A 261 -1.82 17.95 -29.62
C ARG A 261 -1.27 18.00 -31.04
N GLU A 262 -1.95 18.77 -31.90
CA GLU A 262 -1.46 19.05 -33.27
C GLU A 262 -0.01 19.57 -33.18
N GLY A 263 0.97 18.76 -33.65
CA GLY A 263 2.43 19.05 -33.56
C GLY A 263 3.24 18.16 -32.62
N ASP A 264 2.62 17.21 -31.89
CA ASP A 264 3.40 16.25 -31.09
C ASP A 264 4.15 15.24 -32.00
N PRO A 265 5.41 14.93 -31.72
CA PRO A 265 6.16 13.94 -32.50
C PRO A 265 5.54 12.56 -32.30
N THR A 266 5.28 11.87 -33.41
CA THR A 266 4.75 10.50 -33.44
C THR A 266 5.69 9.58 -32.63
N PRO A 267 5.17 8.82 -31.61
CA PRO A 267 6.00 7.91 -30.86
C PRO A 267 6.57 6.81 -31.76
N PRO A 268 7.83 6.42 -31.60
CA PRO A 268 8.43 5.36 -32.39
C PRO A 268 7.66 4.04 -32.16
N GLY A 269 7.10 3.48 -33.23
CA GLY A 269 6.37 2.19 -33.22
C GLY A 269 4.87 2.24 -33.54
N ALA A 270 4.27 3.40 -33.77
CA ALA A 270 2.90 3.48 -34.28
C ALA A 270 2.89 3.30 -35.82
N SER A 271 2.71 2.07 -36.30
CA SER A 271 2.42 1.83 -37.72
C SER A 271 1.02 2.34 -38.02
N ALA A 272 0.89 3.21 -39.02
CA ALA A 272 -0.37 3.66 -39.56
C ALA A 272 -1.20 2.46 -40.04
N SER A 273 -2.32 2.16 -39.37
CA SER A 273 -3.36 1.33 -39.96
C SER A 273 -4.11 2.22 -40.97
N THR A 274 -3.68 2.14 -42.21
CA THR A 274 -4.45 2.68 -43.34
C THR A 274 -5.79 1.97 -43.40
N GLY A 275 -6.87 2.72 -43.15
CA GLY A 275 -8.22 2.30 -43.43
C GLY A 275 -8.35 1.92 -44.92
N ARG A 276 -8.99 0.80 -45.18
CA ARG A 276 -9.62 0.53 -46.46
C ARG A 276 -11.13 0.51 -46.24
N GLU A 277 -11.73 1.48 -46.89
CA GLU A 277 -13.13 1.47 -47.23
C GLU A 277 -13.47 0.23 -48.09
N GLY A 278 -14.67 -0.30 -47.90
CA GLY A 278 -15.27 -1.36 -48.65
C GLY A 278 -16.63 -1.73 -48.11
#